data_501de5eda7c9397fa63c359dffe106a3
#
_entry.id   501de5eda7c9397fa63c359dffe106a3
#
_cell.length_a   1.000
_cell.length_b   1.000
_cell.length_c   1.000
_cell.angle_alpha   90.00
_cell.angle_beta   90.00
_cell.angle_gamma   90.00
#
_symmetry.space_group_name_H-M   'P 1'
#
loop_
_entity.id
_entity.type
_entity.pdbx_description
1 polymer ?
#
loop_
_entity_poly.entity_id
_entity_poly.type
_entity_poly.pdbx_seq_one_letter_code
_entity_poly.pdbx_strand_id
1 'polypeptide(L)'
;MLAAVLAGTARAAPSENVAVLVVPASSAVFSSPTAAHGLVVPGEGATVSRRSALASLLRGEMGNALVNGGIPGGSPKITLARRPGRVTFYVALPPSGKHHNVVRYPVAVVGPGYRGLLTSSATHLDGLIAIADVAPSVRALQAGKRPRIRSRPDADPLASLHRLDQRLDRAHDSRTGATLVLVGLMTVLGLAALTTRRAALGRAAFVAAPTCLVVAVVLSAVGLTRPRDVIVVLAVASAALALAGGVLLRPKLPLALGLAVVFAFLYAVMWAKPEWNSLAALGPRPDGGGRFYGVNNQVSTLLLGPALVLGALAGPAMPAVALLIVAGMVASSIGAQADGLAVYVTGFIVLAFRTRAVRPGPVRGAAVVAVAAAAGLALVAIDAAFGGSSHITHAVGGGPGTLVGDVAHRIHLSAAFVVSRWNEALLFVLSLGALIWLALRQPRVPVLDALLPALAVSLLVNDTPTDIAGLGVLSALVLWVWLGRSDERADALD
;
A
#
# COMPACT_ATOMS: atom_id res chain seq x y z
N MET A 1 5.56 53.43 -17.08
CA MET A 1 6.70 53.25 -17.98
C MET A 1 7.49 52.01 -17.52
N LEU A 2 7.70 51.07 -18.41
CA LEU A 2 8.53 49.88 -18.37
C LEU A 2 8.22 48.80 -17.34
N ALA A 3 7.46 47.79 -17.73
CA ALA A 3 7.69 46.36 -17.46
C ALA A 3 7.00 45.56 -18.58
N ALA A 4 7.40 45.82 -19.80
CA ALA A 4 7.25 44.84 -20.88
C ALA A 4 8.61 44.17 -21.04
N VAL A 5 8.57 42.93 -21.51
CA VAL A 5 9.67 42.12 -22.00
C VAL A 5 10.20 41.12 -20.99
N LEU A 6 9.71 39.93 -21.16
CA LEU A 6 10.46 38.75 -21.64
C LEU A 6 9.50 37.56 -21.64
N ALA A 7 8.51 37.58 -22.50
CA ALA A 7 7.93 36.37 -23.05
C ALA A 7 8.95 35.78 -24.02
N GLY A 8 9.98 35.17 -23.44
CA GLY A 8 10.86 34.28 -24.20
C GLY A 8 9.99 33.17 -24.77
N THR A 9 9.79 33.19 -26.06
CA THR A 9 9.20 32.09 -26.83
C THR A 9 10.02 30.84 -26.53
N ALA A 10 9.53 30.02 -25.59
CA ALA A 10 10.04 28.69 -25.39
C ALA A 10 9.85 27.97 -26.71
N ARG A 11 10.92 27.92 -27.50
CA ARG A 11 10.98 27.17 -28.75
C ARG A 11 10.59 25.74 -28.37
N ALA A 12 9.42 25.28 -28.83
CA ALA A 12 9.00 23.90 -28.62
C ALA A 12 10.14 23.00 -29.06
N ALA A 13 10.69 22.24 -28.11
CA ALA A 13 11.71 21.25 -28.43
C ALA A 13 11.12 20.33 -29.52
N PRO A 14 11.90 19.97 -30.56
CA PRO A 14 11.40 19.13 -31.63
C PRO A 14 10.84 17.84 -31.00
N SER A 15 9.60 17.48 -31.39
CA SER A 15 8.92 16.28 -30.91
C SER A 15 9.87 15.09 -31.09
N GLU A 16 10.34 14.50 -30.01
CA GLU A 16 11.23 13.37 -30.09
C GLU A 16 10.51 12.21 -30.78
N ASN A 17 11.18 11.61 -31.78
CA ASN A 17 10.65 10.39 -32.40
C ASN A 17 10.79 9.24 -31.39
N VAL A 18 9.70 8.97 -30.66
CA VAL A 18 9.64 7.94 -29.63
C VAL A 18 8.88 6.72 -30.14
N ALA A 19 9.52 5.56 -30.09
CA ALA A 19 8.96 4.30 -30.54
C ALA A 19 8.71 3.32 -29.37
N VAL A 20 7.70 2.48 -29.51
CA VAL A 20 7.46 1.33 -28.63
C VAL A 20 7.41 0.07 -29.48
N LEU A 21 8.27 -0.87 -29.17
CA LEU A 21 8.40 -2.16 -29.87
C LEU A 21 8.16 -3.30 -28.88
N VAL A 22 7.27 -4.20 -29.24
CA VAL A 22 7.10 -5.47 -28.51
C VAL A 22 8.00 -6.52 -29.19
N VAL A 23 8.94 -7.06 -28.41
CA VAL A 23 9.94 -8.02 -28.88
C VAL A 23 9.96 -9.27 -28.01
N PRO A 24 10.48 -10.41 -28.51
CA PRO A 24 10.67 -11.61 -27.68
C PRO A 24 11.60 -11.34 -26.49
N ALA A 25 11.36 -12.01 -25.36
CA ALA A 25 12.21 -11.87 -24.16
C ALA A 25 13.68 -12.30 -24.41
N SER A 26 13.93 -13.11 -25.43
CA SER A 26 15.27 -13.53 -25.89
C SER A 26 15.99 -12.51 -26.78
N SER A 27 15.40 -11.34 -27.03
CA SER A 27 16.01 -10.32 -27.90
C SER A 27 17.31 -9.80 -27.32
N ALA A 28 18.36 -9.69 -28.16
CA ALA A 28 19.69 -9.20 -27.77
C ALA A 28 19.67 -7.76 -27.21
N VAL A 29 18.63 -6.98 -27.46
CA VAL A 29 18.51 -5.62 -26.90
C VAL A 29 18.47 -5.64 -25.37
N PHE A 30 17.97 -6.71 -24.75
CA PHE A 30 17.91 -6.84 -23.29
C PHE A 30 19.25 -7.16 -22.62
N SER A 31 20.30 -7.39 -23.39
CA SER A 31 21.68 -7.52 -22.93
C SER A 31 22.62 -6.45 -23.53
N SER A 32 22.06 -5.47 -24.25
CA SER A 32 22.84 -4.41 -24.90
C SER A 32 23.45 -3.43 -23.88
N PRO A 33 24.76 -3.17 -23.89
CA PRO A 33 25.38 -2.23 -22.94
C PRO A 33 24.97 -0.76 -23.17
N THR A 34 24.35 -0.46 -24.31
CA THR A 34 23.87 0.89 -24.66
C THR A 34 22.45 1.19 -24.22
N ALA A 35 21.75 0.21 -23.65
CA ALA A 35 20.40 0.35 -23.18
C ALA A 35 20.33 0.63 -21.68
N ALA A 36 19.25 1.26 -21.23
CA ALA A 36 18.83 1.17 -19.84
C ALA A 36 17.88 -0.01 -19.67
N HIS A 37 18.08 -0.80 -18.63
CA HIS A 37 17.42 -2.09 -18.41
C HIS A 37 16.47 -2.06 -17.25
N GLY A 38 15.42 -2.85 -17.33
CA GLY A 38 14.43 -3.04 -16.25
C GLY A 38 13.64 -4.33 -16.40
N LEU A 39 12.86 -4.59 -15.36
CA LEU A 39 11.84 -5.61 -15.32
C LEU A 39 10.47 -4.93 -15.35
N VAL A 40 9.55 -5.42 -16.16
CA VAL A 40 8.18 -4.90 -16.24
C VAL A 40 7.20 -5.85 -15.58
N VAL A 41 6.34 -5.30 -14.72
CA VAL A 41 5.17 -6.00 -14.17
C VAL A 41 4.02 -5.85 -15.16
N PRO A 42 3.48 -6.95 -15.71
CA PRO A 42 2.62 -6.90 -16.91
C PRO A 42 1.15 -6.60 -16.64
N GLY A 43 0.68 -6.67 -15.39
CA GLY A 43 -0.72 -6.47 -15.03
C GLY A 43 -0.93 -6.51 -13.53
N GLU A 44 -2.17 -6.44 -13.08
CA GLU A 44 -2.58 -6.51 -11.68
C GLU A 44 -3.40 -7.77 -11.39
N GLY A 45 -3.27 -8.29 -10.15
CA GLY A 45 -3.98 -9.46 -9.68
C GLY A 45 -3.24 -10.78 -9.92
N ALA A 46 -3.91 -11.91 -9.67
CA ALA A 46 -3.27 -13.23 -9.62
C ALA A 46 -2.82 -13.77 -10.99
N THR A 47 -3.43 -13.30 -12.07
CA THR A 47 -3.15 -13.82 -13.42
C THR A 47 -3.08 -12.70 -14.45
N VAL A 48 -2.31 -12.95 -15.51
CA VAL A 48 -2.13 -12.03 -16.63
C VAL A 48 -2.12 -12.80 -17.94
N SER A 49 -2.54 -12.16 -19.03
CA SER A 49 -2.42 -12.69 -20.40
C SER A 49 -1.64 -11.70 -21.27
N ARG A 50 -1.13 -12.18 -22.40
CA ARG A 50 -0.49 -11.30 -23.40
C ARG A 50 -1.45 -10.18 -23.86
N ARG A 51 -2.74 -10.51 -24.05
CA ARG A 51 -3.76 -9.56 -24.47
C ARG A 51 -4.00 -8.46 -23.42
N SER A 52 -4.11 -8.84 -22.13
CA SER A 52 -4.29 -7.88 -21.03
C SER A 52 -3.04 -7.01 -20.84
N ALA A 53 -1.84 -7.58 -20.88
CA ALA A 53 -0.60 -6.85 -20.79
C ALA A 53 -0.42 -5.85 -21.95
N LEU A 54 -0.72 -6.26 -23.18
CA LEU A 54 -0.68 -5.37 -24.35
C LEU A 54 -1.70 -4.23 -24.21
N ALA A 55 -2.90 -4.50 -23.74
CA ALA A 55 -3.91 -3.48 -23.50
C ALA A 55 -3.45 -2.49 -22.43
N SER A 56 -2.84 -2.96 -21.34
CA SER A 56 -2.27 -2.11 -20.29
C SER A 56 -1.13 -1.24 -20.82
N LEU A 57 -0.23 -1.81 -21.64
CA LEU A 57 0.86 -1.09 -22.31
C LEU A 57 0.31 0.08 -23.17
N LEU A 58 -0.67 -0.20 -24.02
CA LEU A 58 -1.19 0.78 -24.97
C LEU A 58 -2.03 1.86 -24.31
N ARG A 59 -2.76 1.51 -23.25
CA ARG A 59 -3.67 2.42 -22.55
C ARG A 59 -3.03 3.18 -21.39
N GLY A 60 -1.88 2.68 -20.87
CA GLY A 60 -1.20 3.29 -19.74
C GLY A 60 -1.99 3.18 -18.44
N GLU A 61 -2.72 2.08 -18.28
CA GLU A 61 -3.51 1.74 -17.10
C GLU A 61 -3.34 0.25 -16.80
N MET A 62 -3.17 -0.12 -15.52
CA MET A 62 -3.07 -1.53 -15.15
C MET A 62 -4.43 -2.22 -15.29
N GLY A 63 -4.45 -3.34 -15.97
CA GLY A 63 -5.64 -4.18 -16.02
C GLY A 63 -5.66 -5.16 -14.86
N ASN A 64 -6.78 -5.24 -14.13
CA ASN A 64 -6.98 -6.18 -13.04
C ASN A 64 -7.64 -7.46 -13.55
N ALA A 65 -7.06 -8.62 -13.25
CA ALA A 65 -7.51 -9.93 -13.73
C ALA A 65 -8.96 -10.29 -13.35
N LEU A 66 -9.50 -9.70 -12.30
CA LEU A 66 -10.88 -9.93 -11.83
C LEU A 66 -11.92 -9.19 -12.67
N VAL A 67 -11.52 -8.19 -13.43
CA VAL A 67 -12.43 -7.33 -14.21
C VAL A 67 -12.06 -7.39 -15.68
N ASN A 68 -13.02 -7.64 -16.54
CA ASN A 68 -12.87 -7.69 -18.00
C ASN A 68 -11.67 -8.52 -18.50
N GLY A 69 -11.30 -9.59 -17.75
CA GLY A 69 -10.14 -10.43 -18.06
C GLY A 69 -8.80 -9.69 -18.00
N GLY A 70 -8.72 -8.63 -17.19
CA GLY A 70 -7.52 -7.82 -17.04
C GLY A 70 -7.33 -6.78 -18.15
N ILE A 71 -8.36 -6.46 -18.93
CA ILE A 71 -8.29 -5.46 -19.99
C ILE A 71 -8.80 -4.13 -19.43
N PRO A 72 -7.94 -3.10 -19.29
CA PRO A 72 -8.38 -1.79 -18.82
C PRO A 72 -9.35 -1.14 -19.81
N GLY A 73 -10.23 -0.27 -19.32
CA GLY A 73 -11.16 0.49 -20.14
C GLY A 73 -10.50 1.54 -21.05
N GLY A 74 -11.30 2.22 -21.88
CA GLY A 74 -10.87 3.35 -22.68
C GLY A 74 -10.10 2.99 -23.96
N SER A 75 -9.72 4.02 -24.70
CA SER A 75 -9.01 3.89 -25.97
C SER A 75 -7.48 3.81 -25.78
N PRO A 76 -6.72 3.18 -26.69
CA PRO A 76 -5.28 3.21 -26.70
C PRO A 76 -4.75 4.65 -26.71
N LYS A 77 -3.76 4.95 -25.87
CA LYS A 77 -3.10 6.28 -25.76
C LYS A 77 -1.82 6.36 -26.61
N ILE A 78 -1.29 5.20 -27.00
CA ILE A 78 -0.13 5.07 -27.90
C ILE A 78 -0.35 3.94 -28.90
N THR A 79 0.46 3.90 -29.95
CA THR A 79 0.51 2.84 -30.93
C THR A 79 1.89 2.17 -30.92
N LEU A 80 1.96 0.91 -31.35
CA LEU A 80 3.23 0.22 -31.54
C LEU A 80 3.89 0.70 -32.82
N ALA A 81 5.20 0.92 -32.75
CA ALA A 81 6.01 1.25 -33.92
C ALA A 81 6.45 -0.03 -34.65
N ARG A 82 6.80 0.12 -35.93
CA ARG A 82 7.40 -0.96 -36.73
C ARG A 82 8.94 -0.83 -36.80
N ARG A 83 9.49 0.31 -36.48
CA ARG A 83 10.92 0.63 -36.54
C ARG A 83 11.35 1.42 -35.31
N PRO A 84 12.61 1.31 -34.88
CA PRO A 84 13.17 2.13 -33.82
C PRO A 84 13.08 3.62 -34.13
N GLY A 85 12.88 4.43 -33.09
CA GLY A 85 12.98 5.90 -33.10
C GLY A 85 14.24 6.37 -32.40
N ARG A 86 14.34 7.69 -32.16
CA ARG A 86 15.45 8.28 -31.41
C ARG A 86 15.48 7.79 -29.96
N VAL A 87 14.30 7.63 -29.34
CA VAL A 87 14.11 6.93 -28.07
C VAL A 87 13.18 5.75 -28.33
N THR A 88 13.62 4.55 -27.97
CA THR A 88 12.86 3.34 -28.23
C THR A 88 12.71 2.51 -26.97
N PHE A 89 11.44 2.23 -26.62
CA PHE A 89 11.07 1.28 -25.58
C PHE A 89 10.90 -0.11 -26.18
N TYR A 90 11.72 -1.04 -25.77
CA TYR A 90 11.61 -2.46 -26.10
C TYR A 90 10.96 -3.17 -24.92
N VAL A 91 9.84 -3.80 -25.13
CA VAL A 91 9.04 -4.43 -24.06
C VAL A 91 8.80 -5.89 -24.41
N ALA A 92 9.17 -6.80 -23.53
CA ALA A 92 8.71 -8.18 -23.62
C ALA A 92 7.34 -8.32 -22.93
N LEU A 93 6.46 -9.11 -23.52
CA LEU A 93 5.14 -9.41 -22.99
C LEU A 93 5.04 -10.88 -22.62
N PRO A 94 4.09 -11.25 -21.73
CA PRO A 94 3.78 -12.64 -21.44
C PRO A 94 3.59 -13.47 -22.71
N PRO A 95 3.90 -14.77 -22.70
CA PRO A 95 3.54 -15.68 -23.77
C PRO A 95 2.01 -15.71 -23.99
N SER A 96 1.57 -16.37 -25.05
CA SER A 96 0.15 -16.60 -25.28
C SER A 96 -0.44 -17.47 -24.17
N GLY A 97 -1.72 -17.23 -23.83
CA GLY A 97 -2.41 -17.91 -22.72
C GLY A 97 -2.51 -17.06 -21.46
N LYS A 98 -2.97 -17.71 -20.38
CA LYS A 98 -3.15 -17.10 -19.05
C LYS A 98 -2.04 -17.63 -18.12
N HIS A 99 -1.31 -16.73 -17.48
CA HIS A 99 -0.16 -17.04 -16.64
C HIS A 99 -0.34 -16.45 -15.24
N HIS A 100 0.35 -17.02 -14.26
CA HIS A 100 0.45 -16.38 -12.93
C HIS A 100 1.20 -15.05 -13.03
N ASN A 101 0.65 -14.02 -12.42
CA ASN A 101 1.20 -12.65 -12.47
C ASN A 101 2.30 -12.44 -11.42
N VAL A 102 3.23 -13.37 -11.32
CA VAL A 102 4.42 -13.29 -10.46
C VAL A 102 5.71 -13.21 -11.27
N VAL A 103 5.59 -13.40 -12.59
CA VAL A 103 6.72 -13.34 -13.52
C VAL A 103 6.85 -11.91 -14.08
N ARG A 104 8.04 -11.35 -13.99
CA ARG A 104 8.42 -10.07 -14.61
C ARG A 104 9.07 -10.32 -15.95
N TYR A 105 8.90 -9.38 -16.85
CA TYR A 105 9.42 -9.49 -18.22
C TYR A 105 10.47 -8.41 -18.45
N PRO A 106 11.51 -8.68 -19.27
CA PRO A 106 12.52 -7.68 -19.54
C PRO A 106 11.94 -6.50 -20.32
N VAL A 107 12.46 -5.32 -20.00
CA VAL A 107 12.24 -4.06 -20.71
C VAL A 107 13.55 -3.33 -20.86
N ALA A 108 13.77 -2.72 -22.01
CA ALA A 108 14.94 -1.90 -22.28
C ALA A 108 14.53 -0.60 -22.97
N VAL A 109 15.25 0.47 -22.65
CA VAL A 109 15.09 1.75 -23.35
C VAL A 109 16.43 2.15 -23.95
N VAL A 110 16.43 2.37 -25.25
CA VAL A 110 17.60 2.85 -26.02
C VAL A 110 17.34 4.28 -26.47
N GLY A 111 18.24 5.16 -26.16
CA GLY A 111 18.14 6.57 -26.56
C GLY A 111 18.96 7.50 -25.67
N PRO A 112 19.06 8.79 -26.05
CA PRO A 112 19.78 9.77 -25.25
C PRO A 112 19.23 9.87 -23.82
N GLY A 113 20.14 9.86 -22.84
CA GLY A 113 19.77 9.96 -21.42
C GLY A 113 19.33 8.66 -20.74
N TYR A 114 19.29 7.53 -21.47
CA TYR A 114 18.94 6.23 -20.91
C TYR A 114 20.17 5.32 -20.82
N ARG A 115 20.63 5.04 -19.56
CA ARG A 115 21.72 4.11 -19.25
C ARG A 115 21.52 3.51 -17.86
N GLY A 116 22.00 2.27 -17.66
CA GLY A 116 21.96 1.57 -16.36
C GLY A 116 20.58 0.99 -16.07
N LEU A 117 20.03 1.23 -14.90
CA LEU A 117 18.72 0.71 -14.47
C LEU A 117 17.60 1.68 -14.79
N LEU A 118 16.47 1.15 -15.28
CA LEU A 118 15.23 1.89 -15.39
C LEU A 118 14.62 2.10 -14.00
N THR A 119 14.01 3.25 -13.80
CA THR A 119 13.28 3.58 -12.58
C THR A 119 11.98 4.27 -12.95
N SER A 120 10.95 4.11 -12.13
CA SER A 120 9.65 4.77 -12.32
C SER A 120 9.18 5.44 -11.04
N SER A 121 8.56 6.60 -11.18
CA SER A 121 7.89 7.28 -10.06
C SER A 121 6.68 6.52 -9.52
N ALA A 122 6.18 5.50 -10.23
CA ALA A 122 5.08 4.68 -9.76
C ALA A 122 5.53 3.45 -8.97
N THR A 123 6.78 2.98 -9.14
CA THR A 123 7.26 1.78 -8.45
C THR A 123 8.18 2.08 -7.27
N HIS A 124 8.92 3.19 -7.33
CA HIS A 124 9.97 3.55 -6.37
C HIS A 124 11.02 2.45 -6.13
N LEU A 125 11.16 1.52 -7.10
CA LEU A 125 12.14 0.44 -7.11
C LEU A 125 13.02 0.58 -8.35
N ASP A 126 14.32 0.75 -8.15
CA ASP A 126 15.27 0.77 -9.26
C ASP A 126 15.28 -0.60 -9.95
N GLY A 127 15.14 -0.61 -11.25
CA GLY A 127 15.04 -1.82 -12.06
C GLY A 127 13.61 -2.35 -12.26
N LEU A 128 12.60 -1.86 -11.55
CA LEU A 128 11.21 -2.31 -11.70
C LEU A 128 10.32 -1.20 -12.24
N ILE A 129 9.51 -1.49 -13.26
CA ILE A 129 8.51 -0.57 -13.80
C ILE A 129 7.15 -1.25 -13.94
N ALA A 130 6.08 -0.48 -13.83
CA ALA A 130 4.74 -0.94 -14.20
C ALA A 130 4.56 -0.80 -15.72
N ILE A 131 3.91 -1.77 -16.35
CA ILE A 131 3.64 -1.71 -17.80
C ILE A 131 2.82 -0.46 -18.18
N ALA A 132 1.96 -0.01 -17.28
CA ALA A 132 1.14 1.18 -17.42
C ALA A 132 1.94 2.49 -17.47
N ASP A 133 3.21 2.51 -17.04
CA ASP A 133 4.05 3.71 -17.07
C ASP A 133 4.63 4.01 -18.46
N VAL A 134 4.58 3.03 -19.37
CA VAL A 134 5.17 3.17 -20.71
C VAL A 134 4.41 4.23 -21.51
N ALA A 135 3.08 4.12 -21.64
CA ALA A 135 2.30 5.05 -22.45
C ALA A 135 2.40 6.51 -21.95
N PRO A 136 2.26 6.81 -20.64
CA PRO A 136 2.48 8.16 -20.12
C PRO A 136 3.89 8.68 -20.39
N SER A 137 4.92 7.81 -20.29
CA SER A 137 6.31 8.20 -20.55
C SER A 137 6.55 8.54 -22.02
N VAL A 138 6.03 7.74 -22.94
CA VAL A 138 6.08 8.01 -24.38
C VAL A 138 5.44 9.34 -24.71
N ARG A 139 4.21 9.60 -24.22
CA ARG A 139 3.51 10.86 -24.45
C ARG A 139 4.23 12.06 -23.85
N ALA A 140 4.83 11.90 -22.67
CA ALA A 140 5.62 12.95 -22.05
C ALA A 140 6.84 13.31 -22.89
N LEU A 141 7.59 12.32 -23.39
CA LEU A 141 8.74 12.53 -24.27
C LEU A 141 8.34 13.17 -25.59
N GLN A 142 7.24 12.72 -26.21
CA GLN A 142 6.70 13.34 -27.44
C GLN A 142 6.32 14.81 -27.24
N ALA A 143 5.88 15.16 -26.04
CA ALA A 143 5.52 16.52 -25.65
C ALA A 143 6.73 17.33 -25.10
N GLY A 144 7.96 16.81 -25.12
CA GLY A 144 9.14 17.44 -24.54
C GLY A 144 9.07 17.59 -23.00
N LYS A 145 8.24 16.77 -22.34
CA LYS A 145 8.06 16.78 -20.90
C LYS A 145 8.83 15.65 -20.23
N ARG A 146 9.02 15.78 -18.92
CA ARG A 146 9.71 14.76 -18.11
C ARG A 146 8.91 13.45 -18.05
N PRO A 147 9.47 12.31 -18.48
CA PRO A 147 8.80 11.01 -18.47
C PRO A 147 8.69 10.44 -17.05
N ARG A 148 7.74 9.52 -16.81
CA ARG A 148 7.66 8.73 -15.59
C ARG A 148 8.82 7.72 -15.48
N ILE A 149 9.13 7.04 -16.61
CA ILE A 149 10.24 6.10 -16.69
C ILE A 149 11.52 6.88 -17.01
N ARG A 150 12.50 6.73 -16.14
CA ARG A 150 13.84 7.33 -16.25
C ARG A 150 14.89 6.26 -16.08
N SER A 151 16.15 6.62 -16.16
CA SER A 151 17.25 5.71 -15.86
C SER A 151 18.16 6.28 -14.80
N ARG A 152 18.80 5.37 -14.08
CA ARG A 152 19.83 5.65 -13.09
C ARG A 152 21.11 4.89 -13.48
N PRO A 153 22.29 5.52 -13.42
CA PRO A 153 23.53 4.81 -13.66
C PRO A 153 23.70 3.63 -12.72
N ASP A 154 24.12 2.50 -13.26
CA ASP A 154 24.48 1.29 -12.53
C ASP A 154 25.69 0.66 -13.23
N ALA A 155 26.64 0.15 -12.45
CA ALA A 155 27.88 -0.42 -12.99
C ALA A 155 27.65 -1.78 -13.67
N ASP A 156 26.70 -2.57 -13.13
CA ASP A 156 26.29 -3.86 -13.67
C ASP A 156 24.76 -4.01 -13.57
N PRO A 157 24.01 -3.38 -14.50
CA PRO A 157 22.56 -3.35 -14.44
C PRO A 157 21.92 -4.74 -14.57
N LEU A 158 22.53 -5.66 -15.31
CA LEU A 158 21.97 -7.00 -15.49
C LEU A 158 22.10 -7.84 -14.20
N ALA A 159 23.25 -7.80 -13.53
CA ALA A 159 23.41 -8.46 -12.25
C ALA A 159 22.50 -7.82 -11.16
N SER A 160 22.32 -6.50 -11.19
CA SER A 160 21.40 -5.80 -10.30
C SER A 160 19.94 -6.23 -10.52
N LEU A 161 19.50 -6.36 -11.78
CA LEU A 161 18.17 -6.86 -12.12
C LEU A 161 17.98 -8.32 -11.70
N HIS A 162 18.98 -9.16 -11.92
CA HIS A 162 18.90 -10.56 -11.50
C HIS A 162 18.76 -10.68 -9.95
N ARG A 163 19.52 -9.89 -9.19
CA ARG A 163 19.38 -9.82 -7.73
C ARG A 163 18.00 -9.32 -7.31
N LEU A 164 17.48 -8.28 -7.96
CA LEU A 164 16.14 -7.75 -7.70
C LEU A 164 15.07 -8.81 -7.96
N ASP A 165 15.13 -9.47 -9.09
CA ASP A 165 14.18 -10.51 -9.50
C ASP A 165 14.15 -11.65 -8.48
N GLN A 166 15.33 -12.17 -8.09
CA GLN A 166 15.43 -13.19 -7.04
C GLN A 166 14.88 -12.72 -5.69
N ARG A 167 15.09 -11.45 -5.31
CA ARG A 167 14.54 -10.91 -4.06
C ARG A 167 13.02 -10.80 -4.10
N LEU A 168 12.44 -10.43 -5.24
CA LEU A 168 11.00 -10.39 -5.45
C LEU A 168 10.38 -11.79 -5.35
N ASP A 169 10.98 -12.80 -5.98
CA ASP A 169 10.52 -14.20 -5.89
C ASP A 169 10.56 -14.70 -4.45
N ARG A 170 11.68 -14.53 -3.76
CA ARG A 170 11.83 -14.97 -2.36
C ARG A 170 10.89 -14.23 -1.40
N ALA A 171 10.64 -12.93 -1.64
CA ALA A 171 9.64 -12.17 -0.89
C ALA A 171 8.24 -12.74 -1.15
N HIS A 172 7.91 -13.07 -2.40
CA HIS A 172 6.65 -13.76 -2.76
C HIS A 172 6.49 -15.08 -2.01
N ASP A 173 7.49 -15.95 -2.05
CA ASP A 173 7.48 -17.27 -1.41
C ASP A 173 7.36 -17.18 0.12
N SER A 174 7.88 -16.11 0.72
CA SER A 174 7.83 -15.89 2.17
C SER A 174 6.48 -15.39 2.69
N ARG A 175 5.63 -14.79 1.85
CA ARG A 175 4.42 -14.04 2.27
C ARG A 175 3.40 -14.89 2.99
N THR A 176 3.05 -16.03 2.45
CA THR A 176 2.06 -16.92 3.07
C THR A 176 2.53 -17.34 4.46
N GLY A 177 3.78 -17.76 4.59
CA GLY A 177 4.38 -18.13 5.87
C GLY A 177 4.44 -16.96 6.86
N ALA A 178 4.82 -15.77 6.40
CA ALA A 178 4.85 -14.58 7.24
C ALA A 178 3.45 -14.15 7.71
N THR A 179 2.43 -14.25 6.85
CA THR A 179 1.04 -14.00 7.23
C THR A 179 0.55 -15.02 8.25
N LEU A 180 0.89 -16.29 8.08
CA LEU A 180 0.56 -17.33 9.07
C LEU A 180 1.24 -17.12 10.43
N VAL A 181 2.50 -16.65 10.43
CA VAL A 181 3.20 -16.26 11.66
C VAL A 181 2.46 -15.11 12.36
N LEU A 182 2.12 -14.07 11.64
CA LEU A 182 1.40 -12.91 12.17
C LEU A 182 0.05 -13.32 12.78
N VAL A 183 -0.79 -13.98 12.00
CA VAL A 183 -2.14 -14.43 12.43
C VAL A 183 -2.01 -15.44 13.58
N GLY A 184 -1.11 -16.40 13.47
CA GLY A 184 -0.86 -17.40 14.49
C GLY A 184 -0.40 -16.78 15.82
N LEU A 185 0.53 -15.84 15.77
CA LEU A 185 1.04 -15.18 16.97
C LEU A 185 -0.05 -14.35 17.65
N MET A 186 -0.80 -13.54 16.92
CA MET A 186 -1.93 -12.78 17.45
C MET A 186 -3.00 -13.69 18.06
N THR A 187 -3.33 -14.79 17.37
CA THR A 187 -4.35 -15.75 17.82
C THR A 187 -3.90 -16.50 19.08
N VAL A 188 -2.68 -17.05 19.08
CA VAL A 188 -2.17 -17.81 20.23
C VAL A 188 -2.04 -16.95 21.47
N LEU A 189 -1.47 -15.74 21.34
CA LEU A 189 -1.35 -14.80 22.46
C LEU A 189 -2.73 -14.29 22.90
N GLY A 190 -3.66 -14.04 21.97
CA GLY A 190 -5.03 -13.64 22.27
C GLY A 190 -5.80 -14.73 23.02
N LEU A 191 -5.71 -16.00 22.58
CA LEU A 191 -6.33 -17.13 23.28
C LEU A 191 -5.68 -17.37 24.66
N ALA A 192 -4.36 -17.27 24.75
CA ALA A 192 -3.67 -17.36 26.03
C ALA A 192 -4.09 -16.24 27.00
N ALA A 193 -4.28 -15.01 26.49
CA ALA A 193 -4.81 -13.91 27.29
C ALA A 193 -6.26 -14.17 27.73
N LEU A 194 -7.08 -14.71 26.84
CA LEU A 194 -8.49 -15.03 27.11
C LEU A 194 -8.64 -16.11 28.20
N THR A 195 -7.82 -17.16 28.17
CA THR A 195 -7.86 -18.27 29.11
C THR A 195 -7.23 -17.93 30.45
N THR A 196 -6.07 -17.25 30.43
CA THR A 196 -5.32 -16.93 31.67
C THR A 196 -5.75 -15.61 32.31
N ARG A 197 -6.53 -14.78 31.63
CA ARG A 197 -6.94 -13.42 32.03
C ARG A 197 -5.76 -12.48 32.33
N ARG A 198 -4.56 -12.78 31.79
CA ARG A 198 -3.34 -11.96 31.98
C ARG A 198 -3.33 -10.81 30.98
N ALA A 199 -3.48 -9.57 31.45
CA ALA A 199 -3.45 -8.37 30.65
C ALA A 199 -2.14 -8.22 29.83
N ALA A 200 -1.00 -8.67 30.38
CA ALA A 200 0.28 -8.69 29.67
C ALA A 200 0.22 -9.51 28.35
N LEU A 201 -0.47 -10.64 28.32
CA LEU A 201 -0.66 -11.44 27.11
C LEU A 201 -1.60 -10.76 26.12
N GLY A 202 -2.64 -10.06 26.61
CA GLY A 202 -3.52 -9.25 25.76
C GLY A 202 -2.76 -8.11 25.09
N ARG A 203 -1.91 -7.39 25.82
CA ARG A 203 -0.99 -6.39 25.25
C ARG A 203 0.01 -7.01 24.28
N ALA A 204 0.59 -8.15 24.63
CA ALA A 204 1.50 -8.87 23.74
C ALA A 204 0.81 -9.23 22.41
N ALA A 205 -0.41 -9.76 22.46
CA ALA A 205 -1.21 -10.04 21.26
C ALA A 205 -1.46 -8.77 20.42
N PHE A 206 -1.74 -7.65 21.08
CA PHE A 206 -1.98 -6.37 20.41
C PHE A 206 -0.71 -5.83 19.75
N VAL A 207 0.44 -5.83 20.43
CA VAL A 207 1.69 -5.32 19.85
C VAL A 207 2.35 -6.31 18.88
N ALA A 208 1.86 -7.54 18.78
CA ALA A 208 2.39 -8.55 17.86
C ALA A 208 2.31 -8.07 16.39
N ALA A 209 1.21 -7.46 15.99
CA ALA A 209 1.04 -6.97 14.62
C ALA A 209 2.08 -5.91 14.23
N PRO A 210 2.19 -4.75 14.93
CA PRO A 210 3.22 -3.77 14.61
C PRO A 210 4.64 -4.32 14.76
N THR A 211 4.88 -5.24 15.68
CA THR A 211 6.18 -5.91 15.84
C THR A 211 6.53 -6.76 14.62
N CYS A 212 5.59 -7.59 14.14
CA CYS A 212 5.80 -8.39 12.93
C CYS A 212 6.11 -7.50 11.72
N LEU A 213 5.43 -6.36 11.56
CA LEU A 213 5.70 -5.42 10.47
C LEU A 213 7.11 -4.85 10.55
N VAL A 214 7.53 -4.39 11.73
CA VAL A 214 8.89 -3.86 11.95
C VAL A 214 9.94 -4.93 11.67
N VAL A 215 9.78 -6.13 12.25
CA VAL A 215 10.73 -7.24 12.03
C VAL A 215 10.82 -7.62 10.56
N ALA A 216 9.68 -7.72 9.84
CA ALA A 216 9.67 -8.04 8.42
C ALA A 216 10.46 -7.02 7.59
N VAL A 217 10.32 -5.72 7.89
CA VAL A 217 11.08 -4.64 7.24
C VAL A 217 12.58 -4.74 7.57
N VAL A 218 12.93 -4.99 8.84
CA VAL A 218 14.32 -5.16 9.25
C VAL A 218 14.96 -6.38 8.55
N LEU A 219 14.26 -7.52 8.46
CA LEU A 219 14.76 -8.69 7.74
C LEU A 219 15.02 -8.39 6.26
N SER A 220 14.14 -7.64 5.63
CA SER A 220 14.35 -7.16 4.26
C SER A 220 15.56 -6.24 4.15
N ALA A 221 15.75 -5.32 5.10
CA ALA A 221 16.87 -4.37 5.12
C ALA A 221 18.23 -5.05 5.29
N VAL A 222 18.32 -6.08 6.14
CA VAL A 222 19.55 -6.86 6.34
C VAL A 222 19.79 -7.91 5.24
N GLY A 223 18.89 -8.00 4.25
CA GLY A 223 19.04 -8.88 3.11
C GLY A 223 18.77 -10.36 3.40
N LEU A 224 18.07 -10.68 4.49
CA LEU A 224 17.63 -12.05 4.75
C LEU A 224 16.50 -12.39 3.79
N THR A 225 16.75 -13.29 2.85
CA THR A 225 15.82 -13.55 1.74
C THR A 225 15.36 -15.00 1.62
N ARG A 226 16.03 -15.97 2.27
CA ARG A 226 15.59 -17.38 2.21
C ARG A 226 14.26 -17.53 2.92
N PRO A 227 13.18 -18.04 2.29
CA PRO A 227 11.84 -18.04 2.86
C PRO A 227 11.76 -18.72 4.23
N ARG A 228 12.42 -19.87 4.40
CA ARG A 228 12.46 -20.58 5.68
C ARG A 228 13.07 -19.75 6.80
N ASP A 229 14.21 -19.10 6.53
CA ASP A 229 14.94 -18.31 7.53
C ASP A 229 14.12 -17.05 7.88
N VAL A 230 13.51 -16.41 6.89
CA VAL A 230 12.60 -15.27 7.10
C VAL A 230 11.46 -15.65 8.02
N ILE A 231 10.78 -16.77 7.75
CA ILE A 231 9.63 -17.22 8.55
C ILE A 231 10.06 -17.55 9.99
N VAL A 232 11.15 -18.28 10.17
CA VAL A 232 11.64 -18.68 11.51
C VAL A 232 12.07 -17.45 12.32
N VAL A 233 12.89 -16.57 11.73
CA VAL A 233 13.37 -15.38 12.45
C VAL A 233 12.21 -14.41 12.71
N LEU A 234 11.28 -14.24 11.76
CA LEU A 234 10.06 -13.45 11.97
C LEU A 234 9.27 -13.99 13.17
N ALA A 235 9.03 -15.31 13.23
CA ALA A 235 8.27 -15.93 14.31
C ALA A 235 8.94 -15.74 15.67
N VAL A 236 10.23 -16.07 15.78
CA VAL A 236 10.97 -16.02 17.04
C VAL A 236 11.15 -14.57 17.51
N ALA A 237 11.65 -13.70 16.65
CA ALA A 237 11.92 -12.31 17.01
C ALA A 237 10.62 -11.55 17.34
N SER A 238 9.56 -11.75 16.54
CA SER A 238 8.27 -11.09 16.81
C SER A 238 7.62 -11.61 18.09
N ALA A 239 7.70 -12.91 18.36
CA ALA A 239 7.19 -13.48 19.61
C ALA A 239 7.93 -12.93 20.83
N ALA A 240 9.27 -12.90 20.78
CA ALA A 240 10.09 -12.38 21.87
C ALA A 240 9.80 -10.89 22.14
N LEU A 241 9.77 -10.07 21.07
CA LEU A 241 9.49 -8.64 21.17
C LEU A 241 8.04 -8.36 21.60
N ALA A 242 7.07 -9.12 21.12
CA ALA A 242 5.68 -8.98 21.53
C ALA A 242 5.47 -9.33 23.00
N LEU A 243 6.06 -10.41 23.49
CA LEU A 243 6.02 -10.80 24.91
C LEU A 243 6.73 -9.77 25.79
N ALA A 244 7.92 -9.32 25.41
CA ALA A 244 8.63 -8.24 26.11
C ALA A 244 7.78 -6.97 26.13
N GLY A 245 7.19 -6.56 24.98
CA GLY A 245 6.29 -5.42 24.88
C GLY A 245 5.05 -5.57 25.77
N GLY A 246 4.47 -6.76 25.85
CA GLY A 246 3.35 -7.06 26.73
C GLY A 246 3.63 -6.81 28.22
N VAL A 247 4.89 -6.97 28.65
CA VAL A 247 5.33 -6.70 30.02
C VAL A 247 5.80 -5.25 30.19
N LEU A 248 6.71 -4.79 29.33
CA LEU A 248 7.42 -3.52 29.48
C LEU A 248 6.55 -2.30 29.13
N LEU A 249 5.58 -2.45 28.20
CA LEU A 249 4.72 -1.36 27.78
C LEU A 249 3.43 -1.28 28.62
N ARG A 250 3.49 -1.69 29.89
CA ARG A 250 2.34 -1.60 30.82
C ARG A 250 1.93 -0.16 31.12
N PRO A 251 2.85 0.78 31.43
CA PRO A 251 2.49 2.17 31.65
C PRO A 251 2.06 2.85 30.33
N LYS A 252 1.15 3.82 30.41
CA LYS A 252 0.61 4.55 29.25
C LYS A 252 1.70 5.20 28.40
N LEU A 253 2.66 5.89 29.03
CA LEU A 253 3.72 6.60 28.33
C LEU A 253 4.66 5.67 27.54
N PRO A 254 5.22 4.58 28.10
CA PRO A 254 5.98 3.61 27.33
C PRO A 254 5.21 2.99 26.14
N LEU A 255 3.92 2.69 26.32
CA LEU A 255 3.09 2.18 25.24
C LEU A 255 2.92 3.23 24.13
N ALA A 256 2.59 4.46 24.48
CA ALA A 256 2.44 5.55 23.52
C ALA A 256 3.75 5.81 22.76
N LEU A 257 4.88 5.85 23.46
CA LEU A 257 6.20 6.04 22.85
C LEU A 257 6.56 4.84 21.95
N GLY A 258 6.32 3.62 22.39
CA GLY A 258 6.56 2.40 21.58
C GLY A 258 5.78 2.42 20.26
N LEU A 259 4.49 2.77 20.32
CA LEU A 259 3.66 2.90 19.11
C LEU A 259 4.12 4.06 18.23
N ALA A 260 4.45 5.21 18.80
CA ALA A 260 4.97 6.36 18.06
C ALA A 260 6.30 6.01 17.34
N VAL A 261 7.20 5.29 17.99
CA VAL A 261 8.45 4.79 17.39
C VAL A 261 8.17 3.85 16.22
N VAL A 262 7.20 2.95 16.35
CA VAL A 262 6.79 2.06 15.25
C VAL A 262 6.33 2.85 14.02
N PHE A 263 5.42 3.83 14.20
CA PHE A 263 4.96 4.67 13.10
C PHE A 263 6.10 5.49 12.50
N ALA A 264 6.91 6.14 13.33
CA ALA A 264 8.06 6.92 12.87
C ALA A 264 9.06 6.06 12.09
N PHE A 265 9.38 4.86 12.57
CA PHE A 265 10.26 3.92 11.88
C PHE A 265 9.69 3.49 10.52
N LEU A 266 8.45 3.03 10.48
CA LEU A 266 7.83 2.57 9.23
C LEU A 266 7.76 3.71 8.20
N TYR A 267 7.34 4.90 8.60
CA TYR A 267 7.28 6.06 7.70
C TYR A 267 8.66 6.52 7.24
N ALA A 268 9.64 6.54 8.13
CA ALA A 268 11.03 6.87 7.76
C ALA A 268 11.61 5.89 6.75
N VAL A 269 11.36 4.59 6.93
CA VAL A 269 11.78 3.56 5.96
C VAL A 269 11.06 3.74 4.63
N MET A 270 9.73 3.89 4.63
CA MET A 270 8.98 4.08 3.39
C MET A 270 9.42 5.31 2.61
N TRP A 271 9.80 6.38 3.30
CA TRP A 271 10.32 7.60 2.69
C TRP A 271 11.76 7.48 2.20
N ALA A 272 12.67 6.96 3.03
CA ALA A 272 14.11 6.99 2.75
C ALA A 272 14.60 5.75 2.00
N LYS A 273 13.97 4.60 2.21
CA LYS A 273 14.37 3.29 1.70
C LYS A 273 13.14 2.44 1.33
N PRO A 274 12.31 2.91 0.37
CA PRO A 274 11.07 2.23 0.02
C PRO A 274 11.26 0.76 -0.39
N GLU A 275 12.44 0.40 -0.94
CA GLU A 275 12.77 -0.97 -1.30
C GLU A 275 12.78 -1.95 -0.11
N TRP A 276 13.12 -1.49 1.10
CA TRP A 276 13.11 -2.36 2.29
C TRP A 276 11.68 -2.77 2.66
N ASN A 277 10.74 -1.83 2.56
CA ASN A 277 9.34 -2.12 2.80
C ASN A 277 8.71 -2.92 1.65
N SER A 278 9.01 -2.57 0.40
CA SER A 278 8.45 -3.21 -0.79
C SER A 278 8.86 -4.68 -0.93
N LEU A 279 10.07 -5.04 -0.47
CA LEU A 279 10.62 -6.39 -0.50
C LEU A 279 10.43 -7.15 0.82
N ALA A 280 9.77 -6.54 1.82
CA ALA A 280 9.43 -7.22 3.07
C ALA A 280 8.31 -8.25 2.86
N ALA A 281 8.36 -9.35 3.58
CA ALA A 281 7.38 -10.44 3.47
C ALA A 281 5.94 -10.02 3.83
N LEU A 282 5.77 -9.03 4.71
CA LEU A 282 4.47 -8.42 5.07
C LEU A 282 4.23 -7.05 4.39
N GLY A 283 5.10 -6.64 3.47
CA GLY A 283 5.01 -5.38 2.75
C GLY A 283 4.05 -5.40 1.56
N PRO A 284 4.13 -4.38 0.69
CA PRO A 284 3.43 -4.34 -0.59
C PRO A 284 3.76 -5.55 -1.48
N ARG A 285 2.96 -5.75 -2.52
CA ARG A 285 3.12 -6.88 -3.46
C ARG A 285 3.51 -6.37 -4.86
N PRO A 286 4.75 -5.89 -5.04
CA PRO A 286 5.19 -5.34 -6.33
C PRO A 286 5.21 -6.39 -7.44
N ASP A 287 5.38 -7.68 -7.12
CA ASP A 287 5.30 -8.81 -8.04
C ASP A 287 3.93 -8.98 -8.68
N GLY A 288 2.82 -8.73 -7.97
CA GLY A 288 1.45 -8.84 -8.48
C GLY A 288 0.89 -7.56 -9.08
N GLY A 289 1.64 -6.46 -9.14
CA GLY A 289 1.26 -5.20 -9.76
C GLY A 289 0.17 -4.38 -9.06
N GLY A 290 -0.37 -4.86 -7.94
CA GLY A 290 -1.41 -4.16 -7.20
C GLY A 290 -0.87 -2.95 -6.45
N ARG A 291 0.28 -3.09 -5.80
CA ARG A 291 0.96 -2.01 -5.09
C ARG A 291 2.46 -2.24 -5.06
N PHE A 292 3.21 -1.23 -5.45
CA PHE A 292 4.67 -1.33 -5.57
C PHE A 292 5.41 -0.90 -4.31
N TYR A 293 4.89 0.07 -3.56
CA TYR A 293 5.52 0.64 -2.36
C TYR A 293 4.47 1.18 -1.38
N GLY A 294 4.91 1.67 -0.23
CA GLY A 294 4.07 2.30 0.78
C GLY A 294 3.25 1.31 1.61
N VAL A 295 2.06 1.70 2.00
CA VAL A 295 1.15 0.91 2.84
C VAL A 295 0.10 0.22 1.97
N ASN A 296 -0.02 -1.10 2.07
CA ASN A 296 -1.11 -1.86 1.46
C ASN A 296 -2.32 -1.98 2.42
N ASN A 297 -3.44 -2.53 1.95
CA ASN A 297 -4.66 -2.67 2.74
C ASN A 297 -4.46 -3.52 4.00
N GLN A 298 -3.63 -4.58 3.93
CA GLN A 298 -3.31 -5.44 5.08
C GLN A 298 -2.57 -4.67 6.16
N VAL A 299 -1.48 -3.96 5.79
CA VAL A 299 -0.68 -3.13 6.70
C VAL A 299 -1.54 -2.00 7.28
N SER A 300 -2.35 -1.33 6.46
CA SER A 300 -3.28 -0.29 6.90
C SER A 300 -4.25 -0.82 7.96
N THR A 301 -4.87 -1.98 7.72
CA THR A 301 -5.79 -2.61 8.67
C THR A 301 -5.11 -2.97 9.98
N LEU A 302 -3.89 -3.51 9.93
CA LEU A 302 -3.10 -3.89 11.13
C LEU A 302 -2.63 -2.68 11.94
N LEU A 303 -2.34 -1.55 11.30
CA LEU A 303 -1.91 -0.33 11.95
C LEU A 303 -3.07 0.53 12.48
N LEU A 304 -4.32 0.27 12.07
CA LEU A 304 -5.48 1.05 12.49
C LEU A 304 -5.72 0.99 14.00
N GLY A 305 -5.71 -0.21 14.58
CA GLY A 305 -5.82 -0.39 16.04
C GLY A 305 -4.72 0.35 16.82
N PRO A 306 -3.42 0.11 16.50
CA PRO A 306 -2.28 0.87 17.05
C PRO A 306 -2.43 2.39 16.93
N ALA A 307 -2.90 2.90 15.79
CA ALA A 307 -3.13 4.33 15.58
C ALA A 307 -4.18 4.89 16.54
N LEU A 308 -5.30 4.19 16.69
CA LEU A 308 -6.40 4.61 17.57
C LEU A 308 -6.00 4.54 19.05
N VAL A 309 -5.24 3.50 19.45
CA VAL A 309 -4.69 3.41 20.82
C VAL A 309 -3.71 4.55 21.07
N LEU A 310 -2.78 4.82 20.15
CA LEU A 310 -1.86 5.95 20.27
C LEU A 310 -2.60 7.29 20.37
N GLY A 311 -3.64 7.47 19.56
CA GLY A 311 -4.52 8.65 19.63
C GLY A 311 -5.24 8.80 20.98
N ALA A 312 -5.78 7.70 21.52
CA ALA A 312 -6.41 7.71 22.84
C ALA A 312 -5.42 8.07 23.97
N LEU A 313 -4.22 7.49 23.91
CA LEU A 313 -3.15 7.77 24.90
C LEU A 313 -2.58 9.19 24.79
N ALA A 314 -2.66 9.82 23.61
CA ALA A 314 -2.19 11.18 23.40
C ALA A 314 -3.10 12.25 24.05
N GLY A 315 -4.30 11.90 24.47
CA GLY A 315 -5.21 12.81 25.14
C GLY A 315 -5.47 14.11 24.36
N PRO A 316 -5.14 15.29 24.90
CA PRO A 316 -5.32 16.57 24.20
C PRO A 316 -4.52 16.68 22.89
N ALA A 317 -3.40 15.98 22.76
CA ALA A 317 -2.55 15.97 21.56
C ALA A 317 -3.08 15.02 20.46
N MET A 318 -4.19 14.30 20.69
CA MET A 318 -4.78 13.38 19.71
C MET A 318 -4.96 14.00 18.31
N PRO A 319 -5.41 15.26 18.11
CA PRO A 319 -5.53 15.82 16.76
C PRO A 319 -4.19 15.93 16.03
N ALA A 320 -3.11 16.26 16.72
CA ALA A 320 -1.78 16.32 16.13
C ALA A 320 -1.27 14.91 15.75
N VAL A 321 -1.48 13.93 16.62
CA VAL A 321 -1.16 12.51 16.35
C VAL A 321 -1.97 12.00 15.15
N ALA A 322 -3.27 12.28 15.10
CA ALA A 322 -4.13 11.91 13.99
C ALA A 322 -3.64 12.52 12.67
N LEU A 323 -3.30 13.82 12.68
CA LEU A 323 -2.78 14.51 11.50
C LEU A 323 -1.48 13.89 11.01
N LEU A 324 -0.52 13.60 11.89
CA LEU A 324 0.76 12.98 11.52
C LEU A 324 0.58 11.58 10.94
N ILE A 325 -0.26 10.75 11.57
CA ILE A 325 -0.54 9.39 11.08
C ILE A 325 -1.23 9.43 9.71
N VAL A 326 -2.26 10.26 9.56
CA VAL A 326 -3.00 10.39 8.29
C VAL A 326 -2.10 10.96 7.20
N ALA A 327 -1.32 12.00 7.50
CA ALA A 327 -0.38 12.59 6.55
C ALA A 327 0.66 11.56 6.06
N GLY A 328 1.29 10.80 6.96
CA GLY A 328 2.23 9.74 6.59
C GLY A 328 1.57 8.60 5.81
N MET A 329 0.31 8.28 6.11
CA MET A 329 -0.44 7.25 5.40
C MET A 329 -0.78 7.66 3.96
N VAL A 330 -1.18 8.92 3.76
CA VAL A 330 -1.69 9.45 2.47
C VAL A 330 -0.57 9.96 1.56
N ALA A 331 0.50 10.51 2.12
CA ALA A 331 1.60 11.09 1.34
C ALA A 331 2.13 10.09 0.30
N SER A 332 2.15 10.49 -0.97
CA SER A 332 2.56 9.64 -2.10
C SER A 332 4.01 9.19 -2.03
N SER A 333 4.85 9.96 -1.33
CA SER A 333 6.26 9.62 -1.08
C SER A 333 6.48 8.67 0.10
N ILE A 334 5.45 8.37 0.90
CA ILE A 334 5.54 7.55 2.12
C ILE A 334 4.56 6.38 2.02
N GLY A 335 3.35 6.54 2.56
CA GLY A 335 2.33 5.49 2.63
C GLY A 335 1.61 5.26 1.31
N ALA A 336 1.38 6.30 0.55
CA ALA A 336 0.63 6.31 -0.72
C ALA A 336 -0.76 5.64 -0.64
N GLN A 337 -1.34 5.55 0.58
CA GLN A 337 -2.61 4.87 0.85
C GLN A 337 -3.75 5.88 0.93
N ALA A 338 -4.30 6.16 -0.21
CA ALA A 338 -5.36 7.12 -0.39
C ALA A 338 -6.62 6.81 0.41
N ASP A 339 -7.03 5.57 0.38
CA ASP A 339 -8.23 5.08 1.05
C ASP A 339 -8.09 5.16 2.57
N GLY A 340 -6.85 5.12 3.07
CA GLY A 340 -6.51 5.34 4.47
C GLY A 340 -7.03 6.67 5.01
N LEU A 341 -7.15 7.71 4.17
CA LEU A 341 -7.72 8.99 4.60
C LEU A 341 -9.11 8.80 5.21
N ALA A 342 -10.05 8.22 4.47
CA ALA A 342 -11.42 8.03 4.91
C ALA A 342 -11.49 7.11 6.16
N VAL A 343 -10.69 6.06 6.16
CA VAL A 343 -10.65 5.05 7.23
C VAL A 343 -10.14 5.63 8.54
N TYR A 344 -8.94 6.24 8.52
CA TYR A 344 -8.31 6.75 9.74
C TYR A 344 -9.00 7.99 10.26
N VAL A 345 -9.45 8.89 9.37
CA VAL A 345 -10.24 10.06 9.78
C VAL A 345 -11.53 9.64 10.46
N THR A 346 -12.26 8.67 9.91
CA THR A 346 -13.46 8.12 10.57
C THR A 346 -13.14 7.58 11.96
N GLY A 347 -12.08 6.78 12.08
CA GLY A 347 -11.65 6.22 13.36
C GLY A 347 -11.34 7.30 14.40
N PHE A 348 -10.53 8.30 14.03
CA PHE A 348 -10.16 9.39 14.95
C PHE A 348 -11.32 10.31 15.30
N ILE A 349 -12.26 10.57 14.38
CA ILE A 349 -13.50 11.31 14.68
C ILE A 349 -14.33 10.58 15.73
N VAL A 350 -14.59 9.29 15.51
CA VAL A 350 -15.38 8.50 16.46
C VAL A 350 -14.66 8.42 17.81
N LEU A 351 -13.34 8.19 17.81
CA LEU A 351 -12.52 8.19 19.01
C LEU A 351 -12.64 9.50 19.78
N ALA A 352 -12.57 10.65 19.09
CA ALA A 352 -12.71 11.98 19.71
C ALA A 352 -14.06 12.18 20.38
N PHE A 353 -15.15 11.73 19.77
CA PHE A 353 -16.47 11.80 20.37
C PHE A 353 -16.62 10.87 21.58
N ARG A 354 -16.04 9.68 21.49
CA ARG A 354 -16.13 8.69 22.57
C ARG A 354 -15.29 9.05 23.79
N THR A 355 -14.08 9.54 23.60
CA THR A 355 -13.17 9.92 24.70
C THR A 355 -13.59 11.20 25.42
N ARG A 356 -14.23 12.15 24.71
CA ARG A 356 -14.71 13.42 25.30
C ARG A 356 -16.13 13.32 25.84
N ALA A 357 -16.77 12.15 25.82
CA ALA A 357 -18.17 11.92 26.20
C ALA A 357 -19.16 12.92 25.55
N VAL A 358 -18.77 13.51 24.41
CA VAL A 358 -19.60 14.45 23.68
C VAL A 358 -20.56 13.68 22.79
N ARG A 359 -21.86 13.82 23.05
CA ARG A 359 -22.87 13.40 22.08
C ARG A 359 -22.88 14.39 20.93
N PRO A 360 -22.52 13.98 19.71
CA PRO A 360 -22.57 14.91 18.59
C PRO A 360 -24.02 15.22 18.26
N GLY A 361 -24.43 16.48 18.49
CA GLY A 361 -25.62 16.97 17.80
C GLY A 361 -25.36 16.98 16.29
N PRO A 362 -26.40 16.94 15.45
CA PRO A 362 -26.24 16.80 13.99
C PRO A 362 -25.35 17.91 13.39
N VAL A 363 -25.46 19.13 13.89
CA VAL A 363 -24.64 20.27 13.44
C VAL A 363 -23.15 20.10 13.80
N ARG A 364 -22.84 19.68 15.03
CA ARG A 364 -21.45 19.44 15.45
C ARG A 364 -20.84 18.25 14.72
N GLY A 365 -21.60 17.18 14.52
CA GLY A 365 -21.20 16.03 13.73
C GLY A 365 -20.86 16.42 12.30
N ALA A 366 -21.74 17.16 11.64
CA ALA A 366 -21.53 17.66 10.29
C ALA A 366 -20.31 18.60 10.20
N ALA A 367 -20.13 19.50 11.16
CA ALA A 367 -18.98 20.41 11.20
C ALA A 367 -17.65 19.64 11.34
N VAL A 368 -17.56 18.62 12.20
CA VAL A 368 -16.35 17.80 12.35
C VAL A 368 -16.05 17.03 11.08
N VAL A 369 -17.07 16.43 10.45
CA VAL A 369 -16.89 15.72 9.16
C VAL A 369 -16.42 16.70 8.08
N ALA A 370 -17.00 17.91 8.00
CA ALA A 370 -16.61 18.92 7.03
C ALA A 370 -15.15 19.38 7.24
N VAL A 371 -14.74 19.63 8.49
CA VAL A 371 -13.34 19.99 8.82
C VAL A 371 -12.38 18.87 8.47
N ALA A 372 -12.73 17.63 8.78
CA ALA A 372 -11.91 16.46 8.46
C ALA A 372 -11.79 16.25 6.95
N ALA A 373 -12.87 16.43 6.20
CA ALA A 373 -12.86 16.38 4.74
C ALA A 373 -12.00 17.50 4.14
N ALA A 374 -12.12 18.74 4.65
CA ALA A 374 -11.30 19.87 4.24
C ALA A 374 -9.81 19.65 4.52
N ALA A 375 -9.46 19.13 5.70
CA ALA A 375 -8.08 18.77 6.05
C ALA A 375 -7.53 17.66 5.14
N GLY A 376 -8.35 16.65 4.83
CA GLY A 376 -7.99 15.60 3.89
C GLY A 376 -7.73 16.12 2.48
N LEU A 377 -8.61 16.98 1.97
CA LEU A 377 -8.42 17.62 0.66
C LEU A 377 -7.18 18.52 0.65
N ALA A 378 -6.91 19.24 1.74
CA ALA A 378 -5.69 20.04 1.87
C ALA A 378 -4.42 19.18 1.82
N LEU A 379 -4.40 18.03 2.51
CA LEU A 379 -3.27 17.08 2.44
C LEU A 379 -3.05 16.56 1.02
N VAL A 380 -4.13 16.21 0.29
CA VAL A 380 -4.06 15.79 -1.11
C VAL A 380 -3.54 16.90 -2.01
N ALA A 381 -4.00 18.13 -1.79
CA ALA A 381 -3.56 19.30 -2.56
C ALA A 381 -2.08 19.62 -2.31
N ILE A 382 -1.62 19.51 -1.06
CA ILE A 382 -0.20 19.65 -0.69
C ILE A 382 0.64 18.57 -1.37
N ASP A 383 0.24 17.30 -1.28
CA ASP A 383 0.94 16.20 -1.94
C ASP A 383 1.05 16.41 -3.46
N ALA A 384 -0.02 16.87 -4.10
CA ALA A 384 -0.04 17.23 -5.52
C ALA A 384 0.92 18.39 -5.85
N ALA A 385 0.98 19.41 -4.99
CA ALA A 385 1.86 20.58 -5.17
C ALA A 385 3.34 20.19 -5.08
N PHE A 386 3.69 19.19 -4.29
CA PHE A 386 5.05 18.62 -4.21
C PHE A 386 5.34 17.55 -5.28
N GLY A 387 4.49 17.44 -6.31
CA GLY A 387 4.71 16.54 -7.44
C GLY A 387 4.25 15.10 -7.20
N GLY A 388 3.48 14.86 -6.15
CA GLY A 388 2.83 13.59 -5.89
C GLY A 388 1.83 13.25 -7.00
N SER A 389 1.94 12.05 -7.56
CA SER A 389 1.02 11.52 -8.58
C SER A 389 0.30 10.30 -8.03
N SER A 390 -0.54 10.52 -7.01
CA SER A 390 -1.38 9.46 -6.46
C SER A 390 -2.68 9.27 -7.27
N HIS A 391 -3.31 8.11 -7.14
CA HIS A 391 -4.64 7.88 -7.71
C HIS A 391 -5.67 8.92 -7.24
N ILE A 392 -5.51 9.49 -6.03
CA ILE A 392 -6.39 10.55 -5.52
C ILE A 392 -6.20 11.85 -6.29
N THR A 393 -4.98 12.25 -6.60
CA THR A 393 -4.75 13.49 -7.37
C THR A 393 -5.41 13.41 -8.74
N HIS A 394 -5.49 12.22 -9.33
CA HIS A 394 -6.24 11.98 -10.56
C HIS A 394 -7.76 11.97 -10.35
N ALA A 395 -8.25 11.33 -9.29
CA ALA A 395 -9.68 11.23 -8.99
C ALA A 395 -10.28 12.60 -8.59
N VAL A 396 -9.59 13.35 -7.73
CA VAL A 396 -10.01 14.71 -7.33
C VAL A 396 -9.93 15.68 -8.51
N GLY A 397 -8.94 15.56 -9.39
CA GLY A 397 -8.81 16.36 -10.61
C GLY A 397 -9.90 16.10 -11.65
N GLY A 398 -10.57 14.95 -11.60
CA GLY A 398 -11.66 14.57 -12.51
C GLY A 398 -13.08 14.99 -12.06
N GLY A 399 -13.21 15.53 -10.83
CA GLY A 399 -14.48 15.99 -10.26
C GLY A 399 -15.29 14.89 -9.55
N PRO A 400 -16.46 15.26 -8.94
CA PRO A 400 -17.25 14.35 -8.09
C PRO A 400 -17.73 13.06 -8.79
N GLY A 401 -18.01 13.13 -10.10
CA GLY A 401 -18.46 11.97 -10.87
C GLY A 401 -17.42 10.86 -10.98
N THR A 402 -16.13 11.20 -11.05
CA THR A 402 -15.03 10.21 -11.07
C THR A 402 -14.88 9.52 -9.74
N LEU A 403 -15.06 10.23 -8.62
CA LEU A 403 -15.02 9.62 -7.28
C LEU A 403 -16.13 8.58 -7.09
N VAL A 404 -17.35 8.87 -7.52
CA VAL A 404 -18.48 7.92 -7.46
C VAL A 404 -18.18 6.70 -8.34
N GLY A 405 -17.65 6.92 -9.55
CA GLY A 405 -17.23 5.86 -10.46
C GLY A 405 -16.14 4.96 -9.86
N ASP A 406 -15.14 5.55 -9.21
CA ASP A 406 -14.05 4.82 -8.55
C ASP A 406 -14.55 3.97 -7.38
N VAL A 407 -15.45 4.52 -6.53
CA VAL A 407 -16.07 3.76 -5.43
C VAL A 407 -16.92 2.60 -5.97
N ALA A 408 -17.74 2.84 -6.98
CA ALA A 408 -18.55 1.79 -7.61
C ALA A 408 -17.67 0.69 -8.24
N HIS A 409 -16.57 1.07 -8.88
CA HIS A 409 -15.60 0.13 -9.44
C HIS A 409 -14.93 -0.73 -8.35
N ARG A 410 -14.56 -0.14 -7.21
CA ARG A 410 -13.96 -0.85 -6.06
C ARG A 410 -14.95 -1.81 -5.42
N ILE A 411 -16.21 -1.40 -5.23
CA ILE A 411 -17.26 -2.30 -4.73
C ILE A 411 -17.43 -3.49 -5.69
N HIS A 412 -17.39 -3.26 -7.00
CA HIS A 412 -17.46 -4.34 -7.99
C HIS A 412 -16.25 -5.27 -7.91
N LEU A 413 -15.03 -4.74 -7.77
CA LEU A 413 -13.81 -5.53 -7.56
C LEU A 413 -13.90 -6.36 -6.27
N SER A 414 -14.36 -5.75 -5.18
CA SER A 414 -14.55 -6.41 -3.88
C SER A 414 -15.54 -7.57 -3.98
N ALA A 415 -16.68 -7.35 -4.62
CA ALA A 415 -17.67 -8.40 -4.86
C ALA A 415 -17.10 -9.53 -5.73
N ALA A 416 -16.42 -9.20 -6.83
CA ALA A 416 -15.77 -10.16 -7.70
C ALA A 416 -14.70 -10.98 -6.97
N PHE A 417 -13.93 -10.35 -6.07
CA PHE A 417 -12.92 -11.02 -5.25
C PHE A 417 -13.58 -12.05 -4.31
N VAL A 418 -14.59 -11.65 -3.55
CA VAL A 418 -15.27 -12.51 -2.58
C VAL A 418 -15.91 -13.71 -3.27
N VAL A 419 -16.60 -13.52 -4.42
CA VAL A 419 -17.27 -14.61 -5.12
C VAL A 419 -16.33 -15.49 -5.98
N SER A 420 -15.09 -15.05 -6.20
CA SER A 420 -14.14 -15.78 -7.06
C SER A 420 -13.71 -17.12 -6.46
N ARG A 421 -13.79 -17.26 -5.11
CA ARG A 421 -13.38 -18.45 -4.36
C ARG A 421 -14.28 -18.65 -3.15
N TRP A 422 -14.82 -19.84 -2.99
CA TRP A 422 -15.71 -20.17 -1.88
C TRP A 422 -15.08 -19.98 -0.48
N ASN A 423 -13.77 -20.25 -0.32
CA ASN A 423 -13.03 -20.06 0.92
C ASN A 423 -12.89 -18.56 1.27
N GLU A 424 -12.71 -17.68 0.30
CA GLU A 424 -12.69 -16.24 0.48
C GLU A 424 -14.07 -15.73 0.92
N ALA A 425 -15.15 -16.23 0.27
CA ALA A 425 -16.52 -15.90 0.64
C ALA A 425 -16.85 -16.34 2.08
N LEU A 426 -16.47 -17.58 2.45
CA LEU A 426 -16.68 -18.10 3.78
C LEU A 426 -15.92 -17.28 4.84
N LEU A 427 -14.63 -17.01 4.61
CA LEU A 427 -13.81 -16.20 5.52
C LEU A 427 -14.39 -14.80 5.68
N PHE A 428 -14.84 -14.17 4.59
CA PHE A 428 -15.46 -12.86 4.61
C PHE A 428 -16.75 -12.85 5.47
N VAL A 429 -17.66 -13.80 5.22
CA VAL A 429 -18.94 -13.89 5.95
C VAL A 429 -18.72 -14.14 7.43
N LEU A 430 -17.83 -15.09 7.80
CA LEU A 430 -17.50 -15.36 9.20
C LEU A 430 -16.88 -14.15 9.89
N SER A 431 -15.96 -13.47 9.23
CA SER A 431 -15.31 -12.27 9.75
C SER A 431 -16.30 -11.12 9.92
N LEU A 432 -17.15 -10.88 8.93
CA LEU A 432 -18.20 -9.86 9.02
C LEU A 432 -19.19 -10.18 10.16
N GLY A 433 -19.61 -11.44 10.29
CA GLY A 433 -20.45 -11.90 11.39
C GLY A 433 -19.83 -11.64 12.77
N ALA A 434 -18.52 -11.90 12.90
CA ALA A 434 -17.78 -11.63 14.12
C ALA A 434 -17.67 -10.12 14.44
N LEU A 435 -17.43 -9.28 13.42
CA LEU A 435 -17.42 -7.81 13.59
C LEU A 435 -18.81 -7.29 14.01
N ILE A 436 -19.89 -7.78 13.42
CA ILE A 436 -21.26 -7.44 13.80
C ILE A 436 -21.55 -7.90 15.25
N TRP A 437 -21.14 -9.12 15.60
CA TRP A 437 -21.28 -9.63 16.95
C TRP A 437 -20.55 -8.75 17.97
N LEU A 438 -19.30 -8.35 17.68
CA LEU A 438 -18.53 -7.42 18.49
C LEU A 438 -19.24 -6.07 18.60
N ALA A 439 -19.78 -5.53 17.52
CA ALA A 439 -20.50 -4.25 17.52
C ALA A 439 -21.75 -4.27 18.42
N LEU A 440 -22.42 -5.42 18.50
CA LEU A 440 -23.66 -5.58 19.28
C LEU A 440 -23.41 -5.93 20.76
N ARG A 441 -22.31 -6.66 21.06
CA ARG A 441 -22.13 -7.30 22.37
C ARG A 441 -20.91 -6.84 23.17
N GLN A 442 -20.04 -6.06 22.58
CA GLN A 442 -18.83 -5.61 23.26
C GLN A 442 -19.14 -4.65 24.43
N PRO A 443 -18.29 -4.62 25.48
CA PRO A 443 -18.25 -3.50 26.40
C PRO A 443 -17.84 -2.23 25.63
N ARG A 444 -18.46 -1.08 25.98
CA ARG A 444 -18.23 0.18 25.28
C ARG A 444 -16.84 0.75 25.58
N VAL A 445 -15.85 0.28 24.83
CA VAL A 445 -14.46 0.75 24.89
C VAL A 445 -14.23 1.76 23.75
N PRO A 446 -13.82 3.01 24.04
CA PRO A 446 -13.72 4.06 23.02
C PRO A 446 -12.90 3.67 21.78
N VAL A 447 -11.81 2.94 21.96
CA VAL A 447 -10.97 2.47 20.84
C VAL A 447 -11.68 1.45 19.96
N LEU A 448 -12.44 0.51 20.55
CA LEU A 448 -13.23 -0.47 19.78
C LEU A 448 -14.40 0.19 19.07
N ASP A 449 -15.09 1.13 19.76
CA ASP A 449 -16.17 1.92 19.16
C ASP A 449 -15.69 2.77 17.97
N ALA A 450 -14.41 3.12 17.94
CA ALA A 450 -13.76 3.83 16.82
C ALA A 450 -13.27 2.89 15.73
N LEU A 451 -12.72 1.72 16.10
CA LEU A 451 -12.20 0.74 15.18
C LEU A 451 -13.26 0.15 14.26
N LEU A 452 -14.42 -0.23 14.81
CA LEU A 452 -15.49 -0.91 14.05
C LEU A 452 -16.04 -0.06 12.89
N PRO A 453 -16.45 1.23 13.08
CA PRO A 453 -16.88 2.07 11.96
C PRO A 453 -15.76 2.34 10.97
N ALA A 454 -14.50 2.50 11.44
CA ALA A 454 -13.37 2.67 10.54
C ALA A 454 -13.14 1.43 9.66
N LEU A 455 -13.28 0.21 10.20
CA LEU A 455 -13.26 -1.03 9.43
C LEU A 455 -14.44 -1.13 8.45
N ALA A 456 -15.65 -0.69 8.84
CA ALA A 456 -16.80 -0.63 7.93
C ALA A 456 -16.53 0.30 6.74
N VAL A 457 -15.95 1.48 6.98
CA VAL A 457 -15.51 2.39 5.90
C VAL A 457 -14.42 1.72 5.06
N SER A 458 -13.46 1.03 5.69
CA SER A 458 -12.39 0.32 4.98
C SER A 458 -12.93 -0.74 4.03
N LEU A 459 -13.97 -1.48 4.40
CA LEU A 459 -14.64 -2.47 3.54
C LEU A 459 -15.34 -1.84 2.33
N LEU A 460 -15.73 -0.57 2.43
CA LEU A 460 -16.41 0.14 1.33
C LEU A 460 -15.42 0.77 0.34
N VAL A 461 -14.26 1.23 0.82
CA VAL A 461 -13.32 2.00 0.00
C VAL A 461 -12.15 1.19 -0.54
N ASN A 462 -11.90 -0.01 -0.03
CA ASN A 462 -10.81 -0.88 -0.47
C ASN A 462 -11.31 -2.05 -1.32
N ASP A 463 -10.41 -2.69 -2.05
CA ASP A 463 -10.66 -3.74 -3.03
C ASP A 463 -10.28 -5.16 -2.56
N THR A 464 -9.83 -5.31 -1.31
CA THR A 464 -9.47 -6.59 -0.69
C THR A 464 -10.28 -6.87 0.60
N PRO A 465 -11.61 -7.04 0.48
CA PRO A 465 -12.51 -7.08 1.63
C PRO A 465 -12.23 -8.27 2.57
N THR A 466 -11.77 -9.40 2.07
CA THR A 466 -11.45 -10.57 2.89
C THR A 466 -10.25 -10.31 3.80
N ASP A 467 -9.19 -9.69 3.28
CA ASP A 467 -8.02 -9.31 4.08
C ASP A 467 -8.41 -8.32 5.18
N ILE A 468 -9.23 -7.31 4.83
CA ILE A 468 -9.67 -6.28 5.77
C ILE A 468 -10.58 -6.88 6.84
N ALA A 469 -11.56 -7.70 6.46
CA ALA A 469 -12.46 -8.33 7.41
C ALA A 469 -11.71 -9.30 8.32
N GLY A 470 -10.85 -10.17 7.77
CA GLY A 470 -10.08 -11.16 8.52
C GLY A 470 -9.09 -10.55 9.51
N LEU A 471 -8.23 -9.63 9.05
CA LEU A 471 -7.27 -8.96 9.91
C LEU A 471 -7.93 -7.93 10.83
N GLY A 472 -9.01 -7.30 10.37
CA GLY A 472 -9.79 -6.37 11.16
C GLY A 472 -10.50 -7.04 12.34
N VAL A 473 -11.13 -8.21 12.13
CA VAL A 473 -11.74 -8.96 13.22
C VAL A 473 -10.70 -9.45 14.21
N LEU A 474 -9.55 -9.93 13.73
CA LEU A 474 -8.47 -10.37 14.61
C LEU A 474 -7.96 -9.23 15.48
N SER A 475 -7.72 -8.06 14.90
CA SER A 475 -7.32 -6.84 15.63
C SER A 475 -8.37 -6.41 16.64
N ALA A 476 -9.65 -6.45 16.26
CA ALA A 476 -10.76 -6.10 17.14
C ALA A 476 -10.91 -7.10 18.30
N LEU A 477 -10.79 -8.41 18.05
CA LEU A 477 -10.84 -9.44 19.09
C LEU A 477 -9.69 -9.32 20.08
N VAL A 478 -8.47 -9.08 19.60
CA VAL A 478 -7.30 -8.86 20.45
C VAL A 478 -7.48 -7.62 21.33
N LEU A 479 -7.95 -6.52 20.78
CA LEU A 479 -8.28 -5.31 21.55
C LEU A 479 -9.41 -5.58 22.56
N TRP A 480 -10.43 -6.31 22.16
CA TRP A 480 -11.53 -6.69 23.06
C TRP A 480 -11.04 -7.57 24.22
N VAL A 481 -10.18 -8.54 23.97
CA VAL A 481 -9.59 -9.40 25.02
C VAL A 481 -8.73 -8.57 25.96
N TRP A 482 -7.90 -7.67 25.43
CA TRP A 482 -7.03 -6.83 26.25
C TRP A 482 -7.81 -5.77 27.04
N LEU A 483 -8.61 -4.93 26.39
CA LEU A 483 -9.25 -3.76 27.02
C LEU A 483 -10.62 -4.11 27.63
N GLY A 484 -11.27 -5.17 27.14
CA GLY A 484 -12.64 -5.52 27.56
C GLY A 484 -12.74 -6.39 28.80
N ARG A 485 -11.67 -7.12 29.16
CA ARG A 485 -11.68 -8.15 30.23
C ARG A 485 -10.59 -8.00 31.28
N SER A 486 -9.67 -7.07 31.13
CA SER A 486 -8.64 -6.86 32.17
C SER A 486 -9.22 -6.04 33.33
N ASP A 487 -8.87 -6.43 34.56
CA ASP A 487 -9.18 -5.64 35.76
C ASP A 487 -8.45 -4.28 35.76
N GLU A 488 -7.54 -4.07 34.78
CA GLU A 488 -6.85 -2.80 34.48
C GLU A 488 -7.73 -1.77 33.74
N ARG A 489 -9.09 -1.96 33.68
CA ARG A 489 -10.01 -1.03 32.99
C ARG A 489 -9.87 0.43 33.46
N ALA A 490 -9.64 0.62 34.75
CA ALA A 490 -9.49 1.95 35.33
C ALA A 490 -8.12 2.59 35.01
N ASP A 491 -7.07 1.77 34.87
CA ASP A 491 -5.71 2.27 34.77
C ASP A 491 -5.21 2.42 33.30
N ALA A 492 -5.87 1.80 32.34
CA ALA A 492 -5.34 1.72 30.99
C ALA A 492 -5.65 2.91 30.08
N LEU A 493 -6.77 3.64 30.32
CA LEU A 493 -7.19 4.77 29.46
C LEU A 493 -7.73 5.98 30.22
N ASP A 494 -7.88 5.93 31.58
CA ASP A 494 -8.12 7.10 32.42
C ASP A 494 -6.79 7.71 32.84
#